data_f5bcb872a0c5fcbd212659c478fa44c6
#
_entry.id   f5bcb872a0c5fcbd212659c478fa44c6
#
_cell.length_a   1.000
_cell.length_b   1.000
_cell.length_c   1.000
_cell.angle_alpha   90.00
_cell.angle_beta   90.00
_cell.angle_gamma   90.00
#
_symmetry.space_group_name_H-M   'P 1'
#
loop_
_entity.id
_entity.type
_entity.pdbx_description
1 polymer ?
#
loop_
_entity_poly.entity_id
_entity_poly.type
_entity_poly.pdbx_seq_one_letter_code
_entity_poly.pdbx_strand_id
1 'polypeptide(L)'
;LANQADLFVRTRNAHDGAIPCGNSVMVNNLLDLYEITHDPMYLRQAVRDLRSFSSQLDRHGVNMLNMQIALLRALTLAPPVQASQVDGEQKAQPASDPHVAIAVTPAHPTLSDGETTVTLTLTIQQGVHVNAHQPGDPALLPLQLSLVGGEGVTMQVTYPDAQSRTFAFADQPVNVYEGRVTIKATLHKQPDAVGEPKLVLTYQACDERTCYEPQTYVVELKTAAR
;
A
#
# COMPACT_ATOMS: atom_id res chain seq x y z
N LEU A 1 10.47 8.48 -19.64
CA LEU A 1 9.28 7.96 -20.37
C LEU A 1 7.95 8.39 -19.74
N ALA A 2 7.96 9.36 -18.82
CA ALA A 2 6.77 9.79 -18.08
C ALA A 2 5.89 10.82 -18.82
N ASN A 3 6.24 11.22 -20.03
CA ASN A 3 5.56 12.31 -20.75
C ASN A 3 5.16 11.89 -22.16
N GLN A 4 4.30 10.86 -22.28
CA GLN A 4 3.57 10.62 -23.53
C GLN A 4 2.19 11.27 -23.38
N ALA A 5 2.07 12.47 -23.96
CA ALA A 5 0.84 13.27 -23.99
C ALA A 5 -0.32 12.59 -24.77
N ASP A 6 -0.04 11.47 -25.43
CA ASP A 6 -0.96 10.78 -26.34
C ASP A 6 -1.67 9.56 -25.70
N LEU A 7 -1.35 9.20 -24.46
CA LEU A 7 -2.02 8.12 -23.75
C LEU A 7 -3.14 8.67 -22.87
N PHE A 8 -4.36 8.57 -23.34
CA PHE A 8 -5.56 9.01 -22.64
C PHE A 8 -5.83 8.27 -21.33
N VAL A 9 -5.35 7.02 -21.18
CA VAL A 9 -5.49 6.20 -19.97
C VAL A 9 -4.35 5.20 -19.87
N ARG A 10 -3.70 5.11 -18.72
CA ARG A 10 -2.86 3.95 -18.36
C ARG A 10 -3.74 2.88 -17.72
N THR A 11 -4.24 1.96 -18.53
CA THR A 11 -5.02 0.84 -18.00
C THR A 11 -4.12 -0.09 -17.17
N ARG A 12 -4.46 -0.29 -15.91
CA ARG A 12 -3.87 -1.35 -15.05
C ARG A 12 -4.65 -2.66 -15.26
N ASN A 13 -4.73 -3.11 -16.50
CA ASN A 13 -5.34 -4.40 -16.78
C ASN A 13 -4.36 -5.53 -16.41
N ALA A 14 -4.81 -6.47 -15.61
CA ALA A 14 -4.05 -7.67 -15.24
C ALA A 14 -4.69 -8.97 -15.78
N HIS A 15 -5.84 -8.88 -16.45
CA HIS A 15 -6.54 -10.04 -16.99
C HIS A 15 -5.92 -10.48 -18.32
N ASP A 16 -5.61 -11.76 -18.39
CA ASP A 16 -5.21 -12.41 -19.63
C ASP A 16 -6.47 -12.72 -20.46
N GLY A 17 -6.43 -12.35 -21.75
CA GLY A 17 -7.45 -12.68 -22.72
C GLY A 17 -6.92 -13.71 -23.73
N ALA A 18 -7.21 -13.50 -25.01
CA ALA A 18 -6.62 -14.30 -26.09
C ALA A 18 -5.09 -14.12 -26.18
N ILE A 19 -4.58 -13.02 -25.63
CA ILE A 19 -3.15 -12.72 -25.44
C ILE A 19 -2.91 -12.35 -23.98
N PRO A 20 -1.69 -12.61 -23.45
CA PRO A 20 -1.31 -12.15 -22.12
C PRO A 20 -1.42 -10.64 -21.97
N CYS A 21 -1.78 -10.16 -20.78
CA CYS A 21 -1.87 -8.73 -20.55
C CYS A 21 -0.48 -8.09 -20.52
N GLY A 22 -0.38 -6.80 -20.93
CA GLY A 22 0.89 -6.10 -21.03
C GLY A 22 1.64 -6.00 -19.69
N ASN A 23 0.92 -5.89 -18.56
CA ASN A 23 1.54 -5.83 -17.24
C ASN A 23 2.16 -7.17 -16.84
N SER A 24 1.51 -8.29 -17.09
CA SER A 24 2.08 -9.61 -16.81
C SER A 24 3.26 -9.95 -17.71
N VAL A 25 3.23 -9.52 -18.97
CA VAL A 25 4.38 -9.62 -19.89
C VAL A 25 5.55 -8.80 -19.38
N MET A 26 5.31 -7.57 -18.94
CA MET A 26 6.38 -6.71 -18.40
C MET A 26 7.05 -7.33 -17.18
N VAL A 27 6.26 -7.87 -16.24
CA VAL A 27 6.81 -8.54 -15.05
C VAL A 27 7.68 -9.73 -15.46
N ASN A 28 7.22 -10.57 -16.39
CA ASN A 28 8.03 -11.68 -16.89
C ASN A 28 9.32 -11.20 -17.57
N ASN A 29 9.28 -10.15 -18.38
CA ASN A 29 10.47 -9.58 -19.00
C ASN A 29 11.49 -9.04 -17.96
N LEU A 30 11.01 -8.46 -16.85
CA LEU A 30 11.88 -8.03 -15.75
C LEU A 30 12.56 -9.24 -15.07
N LEU A 31 11.84 -10.35 -14.91
CA LEU A 31 12.41 -11.58 -14.38
C LEU A 31 13.44 -12.18 -15.35
N ASP A 32 13.16 -12.19 -16.66
CA ASP A 32 14.12 -12.62 -17.69
C ASP A 32 15.39 -11.77 -17.65
N LEU A 33 15.26 -10.45 -17.56
CA LEU A 33 16.41 -9.54 -17.42
C LEU A 33 17.21 -9.83 -16.17
N TYR A 34 16.57 -10.14 -15.04
CA TYR A 34 17.26 -10.55 -13.83
C TYR A 34 18.03 -11.87 -14.02
N GLU A 35 17.42 -12.87 -14.64
CA GLU A 35 18.06 -14.17 -14.90
C GLU A 35 19.28 -14.04 -15.83
N ILE A 36 19.23 -13.10 -16.80
CA ILE A 36 20.33 -12.87 -17.76
C ILE A 36 21.43 -11.98 -17.17
N THR A 37 21.05 -10.90 -16.48
CA THR A 37 22.02 -9.86 -16.05
C THR A 37 22.50 -10.04 -14.62
N HIS A 38 21.76 -10.79 -13.79
CA HIS A 38 21.90 -10.90 -12.34
C HIS A 38 21.85 -9.55 -11.60
N ASP A 39 21.31 -8.48 -12.27
CA ASP A 39 21.11 -7.20 -11.60
C ASP A 39 19.85 -7.26 -10.71
N PRO A 40 20.00 -7.14 -9.39
CA PRO A 40 18.88 -7.24 -8.44
C PRO A 40 17.83 -6.13 -8.62
N MET A 41 18.13 -5.08 -9.38
CA MET A 41 17.17 -4.03 -9.69
C MET A 41 15.94 -4.59 -10.41
N TYR A 42 16.16 -5.49 -11.38
CA TYR A 42 15.06 -6.07 -12.15
C TYR A 42 14.15 -6.96 -11.30
N LEU A 43 14.73 -7.79 -10.41
CA LEU A 43 13.94 -8.62 -9.49
C LEU A 43 13.13 -7.75 -8.52
N ARG A 44 13.75 -6.70 -7.95
CA ARG A 44 13.04 -5.76 -7.06
C ARG A 44 11.87 -5.08 -7.78
N GLN A 45 12.06 -4.67 -9.04
CA GLN A 45 10.99 -4.05 -9.81
C GLN A 45 9.87 -5.05 -10.11
N ALA A 46 10.19 -6.27 -10.55
CA ALA A 46 9.22 -7.34 -10.79
C ALA A 46 8.37 -7.65 -9.54
N VAL A 47 9.02 -7.78 -8.37
CA VAL A 47 8.32 -8.01 -7.09
C VAL A 47 7.43 -6.83 -6.70
N ARG A 48 7.87 -5.59 -6.92
CA ARG A 48 7.07 -4.39 -6.68
C ARG A 48 5.81 -4.39 -7.55
N ASP A 49 5.97 -4.69 -8.84
CA ASP A 49 4.85 -4.74 -9.78
C ASP A 49 3.86 -5.87 -9.41
N LEU A 50 4.35 -7.06 -9.08
CA LEU A 50 3.52 -8.17 -8.57
C LEU A 50 2.73 -7.78 -7.33
N ARG A 51 3.36 -7.10 -6.37
CA ARG A 51 2.67 -6.62 -5.16
C ARG A 51 1.53 -5.65 -5.49
N SER A 52 1.68 -4.82 -6.52
CA SER A 52 0.62 -3.89 -6.93
C SER A 52 -0.64 -4.59 -7.46
N PHE A 53 -0.53 -5.87 -7.86
CA PHE A 53 -1.63 -6.71 -8.33
C PHE A 53 -2.07 -7.78 -7.31
N SER A 54 -1.53 -7.79 -6.09
CA SER A 54 -1.79 -8.84 -5.09
C SER A 54 -3.26 -9.06 -4.80
N SER A 55 -4.03 -8.00 -4.60
CA SER A 55 -5.47 -8.08 -4.34
C SER A 55 -6.29 -8.61 -5.54
N GLN A 56 -5.82 -8.37 -6.76
CA GLN A 56 -6.45 -8.90 -7.96
C GLN A 56 -6.09 -10.37 -8.17
N LEU A 57 -4.83 -10.75 -7.91
CA LEU A 57 -4.36 -12.14 -7.95
C LEU A 57 -5.14 -13.01 -6.97
N ASP A 58 -5.39 -12.52 -5.76
CA ASP A 58 -6.15 -13.23 -4.73
C ASP A 58 -7.61 -13.46 -5.15
N ARG A 59 -8.27 -12.45 -5.75
CA ARG A 59 -9.69 -12.51 -6.09
C ARG A 59 -9.99 -13.10 -7.46
N HIS A 60 -9.10 -12.93 -8.44
CA HIS A 60 -9.34 -13.21 -9.85
C HIS A 60 -8.21 -14.00 -10.52
N GLY A 61 -7.43 -14.74 -9.74
CA GLY A 61 -6.23 -15.44 -10.22
C GLY A 61 -6.45 -16.30 -11.47
N VAL A 62 -7.63 -16.93 -11.61
CA VAL A 62 -7.96 -17.79 -12.78
C VAL A 62 -7.84 -17.05 -14.12
N ASN A 63 -8.08 -15.73 -14.13
CA ASN A 63 -7.99 -14.90 -15.32
C ASN A 63 -6.64 -14.16 -15.45
N MET A 64 -5.64 -14.54 -14.64
CA MET A 64 -4.35 -13.88 -14.54
C MET A 64 -3.19 -14.90 -14.58
N LEU A 65 -3.33 -15.93 -15.40
CA LEU A 65 -2.38 -17.05 -15.44
C LEU A 65 -0.93 -16.60 -15.70
N ASN A 66 -0.73 -15.67 -16.61
CA ASN A 66 0.62 -15.18 -16.91
C ASN A 66 1.22 -14.37 -15.75
N MET A 67 0.39 -13.67 -14.98
CA MET A 67 0.84 -12.99 -13.75
C MET A 67 1.12 -14.00 -12.63
N GLN A 68 0.35 -15.08 -12.53
CA GLN A 68 0.63 -16.18 -11.59
C GLN A 68 1.93 -16.90 -11.91
N ILE A 69 2.22 -17.13 -13.19
CA ILE A 69 3.51 -17.67 -13.63
C ILE A 69 4.65 -16.74 -13.20
N ALA A 70 4.49 -15.44 -13.40
CA ALA A 70 5.48 -14.45 -12.96
C ALA A 70 5.65 -14.45 -11.43
N LEU A 71 4.58 -14.59 -10.66
CA LEU A 71 4.65 -14.71 -9.20
C LEU A 71 5.41 -15.96 -8.78
N LEU A 72 5.12 -17.11 -9.38
CA LEU A 72 5.82 -18.36 -9.09
C LEU A 72 7.31 -18.26 -9.42
N ARG A 73 7.66 -17.68 -10.59
CA ARG A 73 9.06 -17.41 -10.95
C ARG A 73 9.75 -16.49 -9.95
N ALA A 74 9.10 -15.39 -9.56
CA ALA A 74 9.67 -14.47 -8.59
C ALA A 74 9.93 -15.14 -7.23
N LEU A 75 9.04 -16.03 -6.77
CA LEU A 75 9.22 -16.80 -5.54
C LEU A 75 10.37 -17.80 -5.63
N THR A 76 10.65 -18.36 -6.83
CA THR A 76 11.78 -19.27 -7.03
C THR A 76 13.11 -18.55 -7.20
N LEU A 77 13.10 -17.36 -7.76
CA LEU A 77 14.28 -16.53 -8.00
C LEU A 77 14.67 -15.68 -6.76
N ALA A 78 13.70 -15.33 -5.95
CA ALA A 78 13.97 -14.67 -4.69
C ALA A 78 14.71 -15.65 -3.77
N PRO A 79 15.85 -15.26 -3.15
CA PRO A 79 16.46 -16.08 -2.11
C PRO A 79 15.37 -16.39 -1.07
N PRO A 80 15.38 -17.59 -0.44
CA PRO A 80 14.39 -17.95 0.55
C PRO A 80 14.36 -16.85 1.58
N VAL A 81 13.30 -16.06 1.57
CA VAL A 81 13.06 -15.02 2.56
C VAL A 81 12.83 -15.77 3.84
N GLN A 82 13.88 -15.89 4.67
CA GLN A 82 13.66 -16.17 6.07
C GLN A 82 12.68 -15.11 6.55
N ALA A 83 11.61 -15.52 7.20
CA ALA A 83 10.56 -14.64 7.68
C ALA A 83 11.07 -13.46 8.56
N SER A 84 12.33 -13.50 8.95
CA SER A 84 13.12 -12.47 9.62
C SER A 84 13.72 -11.40 8.71
N GLN A 85 13.60 -11.46 7.39
CA GLN A 85 14.15 -10.46 6.46
C GLN A 85 13.09 -9.69 5.67
N VAL A 86 11.85 -9.68 6.14
CA VAL A 86 10.93 -8.56 5.88
C VAL A 86 11.40 -7.32 6.66
N ASP A 87 12.33 -7.50 7.57
CA ASP A 87 13.15 -6.50 8.25
C ASP A 87 14.41 -6.13 7.44
N GLY A 88 14.25 -5.79 6.18
CA GLY A 88 15.10 -4.76 5.64
C GLY A 88 14.74 -3.52 6.43
N GLU A 89 15.52 -3.19 7.45
CA GLU A 89 15.52 -1.89 8.08
C GLU A 89 15.56 -0.79 7.01
N GLN A 90 14.45 -0.52 6.39
CA GLN A 90 14.08 0.85 6.21
C GLN A 90 13.76 1.33 7.63
N LYS A 91 14.82 1.76 8.33
CA LYS A 91 14.72 2.73 9.41
C LYS A 91 13.56 3.60 9.00
N ALA A 92 12.48 3.58 9.78
CA ALA A 92 11.28 4.38 9.53
C ALA A 92 11.67 5.86 9.58
N GLN A 93 12.33 6.28 8.53
CA GLN A 93 12.41 7.65 8.15
C GLN A 93 11.03 7.92 7.58
N PRO A 94 10.29 8.89 8.09
CA PRO A 94 9.04 9.27 7.45
C PRO A 94 9.37 9.44 5.98
N ALA A 95 8.83 8.56 5.13
CA ALA A 95 8.92 8.76 3.70
C ALA A 95 8.40 10.18 3.51
N SER A 96 9.28 11.08 3.11
CA SER A 96 8.89 12.45 2.82
C SER A 96 8.15 12.40 1.48
N ASP A 97 6.90 11.94 1.54
CA ASP A 97 5.99 12.11 0.43
C ASP A 97 5.81 13.62 0.23
N PRO A 98 6.24 14.18 -0.89
CA PRO A 98 6.12 15.61 -1.13
C PRO A 98 4.66 16.07 -1.15
N HIS A 99 3.71 15.15 -1.30
CA HIS A 99 2.29 15.43 -1.47
C HIS A 99 1.47 15.24 -0.20
N VAL A 100 1.94 14.42 0.75
CA VAL A 100 1.20 14.10 1.98
C VAL A 100 2.12 14.12 3.19
N ALA A 101 1.94 15.10 4.06
CA ALA A 101 2.61 15.11 5.35
C ALA A 101 1.77 14.38 6.40
N ILE A 102 2.39 13.52 7.22
CA ILE A 102 1.72 12.72 8.23
C ILE A 102 2.25 13.09 9.61
N ALA A 103 1.34 13.42 10.52
CA ALA A 103 1.64 13.64 11.93
C ALA A 103 0.90 12.61 12.79
N VAL A 104 1.59 12.09 13.81
CA VAL A 104 1.06 11.08 14.74
C VAL A 104 0.91 11.69 16.13
N THR A 105 -0.20 11.45 16.78
CA THR A 105 -0.46 11.91 18.14
C THR A 105 -0.96 10.74 19.01
N PRO A 106 -0.27 10.40 20.10
CA PRO A 106 1.00 10.96 20.54
C PRO A 106 2.15 10.63 19.59
N ALA A 107 3.21 11.44 19.52
CA ALA A 107 4.33 11.25 18.59
C ALA A 107 5.08 9.92 18.79
N HIS A 108 5.07 9.41 20.02
CA HIS A 108 5.60 8.10 20.40
C HIS A 108 4.52 7.34 21.17
N PRO A 109 3.61 6.66 20.45
CA PRO A 109 2.50 5.97 21.10
C PRO A 109 3.01 4.80 21.96
N THR A 110 2.57 4.77 23.19
CA THR A 110 2.88 3.68 24.14
C THR A 110 1.59 2.96 24.49
N LEU A 111 1.55 1.65 24.26
CA LEU A 111 0.42 0.81 24.61
C LEU A 111 0.47 0.52 26.12
N SER A 112 -0.56 0.91 26.84
CA SER A 112 -0.86 0.47 28.20
C SER A 112 -1.88 -0.66 28.17
N ASP A 113 -2.01 -1.39 29.27
CA ASP A 113 -3.09 -2.35 29.42
C ASP A 113 -4.45 -1.63 29.31
N GLY A 114 -5.36 -2.20 28.51
CA GLY A 114 -6.64 -1.60 28.19
C GLY A 114 -6.61 -0.81 26.87
N GLU A 115 -7.16 0.39 26.88
CA GLU A 115 -7.38 1.19 25.67
C GLU A 115 -6.29 2.25 25.45
N THR A 116 -5.77 2.32 24.24
CA THR A 116 -4.86 3.37 23.78
C THR A 116 -5.36 3.95 22.46
N THR A 117 -5.47 5.26 22.38
CA THR A 117 -5.85 5.96 21.14
C THR A 117 -4.62 6.55 20.46
N VAL A 118 -4.48 6.29 19.17
CA VAL A 118 -3.49 6.90 18.28
C VAL A 118 -4.21 7.62 17.15
N THR A 119 -3.82 8.86 16.90
CA THR A 119 -4.41 9.70 15.85
C THR A 119 -3.36 10.00 14.79
N LEU A 120 -3.68 9.71 13.52
CA LEU A 120 -2.87 10.06 12.38
C LEU A 120 -3.54 11.22 11.65
N THR A 121 -2.82 12.32 11.49
CA THR A 121 -3.30 13.48 10.73
C THR A 121 -2.50 13.59 9.44
N LEU A 122 -3.19 13.45 8.31
CA LEU A 122 -2.65 13.64 6.98
C LEU A 122 -2.91 15.08 6.55
N THR A 123 -1.89 15.76 6.06
CA THR A 123 -2.03 17.06 5.40
C THR A 123 -1.68 16.87 3.93
N ILE A 124 -2.70 16.87 3.09
CA ILE A 124 -2.63 16.59 1.65
C ILE A 124 -2.43 17.93 0.92
N GLN A 125 -1.47 17.98 0.01
CA GLN A 125 -1.15 19.16 -0.77
C GLN A 125 -2.36 19.61 -1.61
N GLN A 126 -2.52 20.92 -1.82
CA GLN A 126 -3.56 21.45 -2.69
C GLN A 126 -3.43 20.91 -4.13
N GLY A 127 -4.55 20.50 -4.72
CA GLY A 127 -4.60 19.88 -6.05
C GLY A 127 -4.25 18.39 -6.05
N VAL A 128 -3.99 17.81 -4.88
CA VAL A 128 -3.77 16.37 -4.68
C VAL A 128 -4.89 15.82 -3.81
N HIS A 129 -5.26 14.58 -4.07
CA HIS A 129 -6.18 13.81 -3.24
C HIS A 129 -5.58 12.44 -2.91
N VAL A 130 -6.10 11.81 -1.88
CA VAL A 130 -5.81 10.42 -1.53
C VAL A 130 -7.11 9.64 -1.63
N ASN A 131 -7.06 8.45 -2.24
CA ASN A 131 -8.23 7.58 -2.29
C ASN A 131 -8.75 7.32 -0.87
N ALA A 132 -10.05 7.38 -0.67
CA ALA A 132 -10.64 7.13 0.64
C ALA A 132 -10.49 5.66 1.06
N HIS A 133 -10.83 5.35 2.31
CA HIS A 133 -10.89 3.96 2.79
C HIS A 133 -11.85 3.10 1.96
N GLN A 134 -12.93 3.70 1.45
CA GLN A 134 -13.87 3.07 0.54
C GLN A 134 -13.99 3.94 -0.72
N PRO A 135 -13.09 3.81 -1.69
CA PRO A 135 -13.05 4.69 -2.85
C PRO A 135 -14.25 4.52 -3.79
N GLY A 136 -14.97 3.41 -3.70
CA GLY A 136 -16.12 3.09 -4.58
C GLY A 136 -15.71 2.32 -5.83
N ASP A 137 -14.48 2.48 -6.31
CA ASP A 137 -13.92 1.72 -7.43
C ASP A 137 -12.91 0.68 -6.91
N PRO A 138 -13.14 -0.62 -7.17
CA PRO A 138 -12.25 -1.69 -6.70
C PRO A 138 -10.87 -1.68 -7.38
N ALA A 139 -10.69 -0.94 -8.46
CA ALA A 139 -9.40 -0.79 -9.13
C ALA A 139 -8.47 0.21 -8.42
N LEU A 140 -9.03 1.04 -7.54
CA LEU A 140 -8.26 2.04 -6.80
C LEU A 140 -7.71 1.46 -5.49
N LEU A 141 -6.48 1.83 -5.16
CA LEU A 141 -5.87 1.46 -3.88
C LEU A 141 -6.52 2.28 -2.76
N PRO A 142 -7.21 1.66 -1.78
CA PRO A 142 -7.80 2.39 -0.67
C PRO A 142 -6.74 2.87 0.31
N LEU A 143 -7.00 3.98 1.01
CA LEU A 143 -6.27 4.31 2.22
C LEU A 143 -6.65 3.30 3.30
N GLN A 144 -5.65 2.64 3.87
CA GLN A 144 -5.86 1.58 4.86
C GLN A 144 -4.86 1.70 6.00
N LEU A 145 -5.36 1.67 7.22
CA LEU A 145 -4.56 1.54 8.42
C LEU A 145 -4.69 0.11 8.96
N SER A 146 -3.58 -0.57 9.13
CA SER A 146 -3.51 -1.97 9.58
C SER A 146 -2.64 -2.07 10.83
N LEU A 147 -2.97 -3.03 11.69
CA LEU A 147 -2.15 -3.43 12.83
C LEU A 147 -1.34 -4.66 12.40
N VAL A 148 -0.02 -4.60 12.58
CA VAL A 148 0.91 -5.69 12.24
C VAL A 148 1.69 -6.08 13.49
N GLY A 149 1.75 -7.38 13.78
CA GLY A 149 2.40 -7.91 14.98
C GLY A 149 1.58 -7.67 16.26
N GLY A 150 2.11 -8.11 17.39
CA GLY A 150 1.47 -7.93 18.70
C GLY A 150 0.28 -8.88 18.93
N GLU A 151 0.55 -10.14 19.31
CA GLU A 151 -0.50 -11.05 19.75
C GLU A 151 -1.18 -10.50 21.01
N GLY A 152 -2.52 -10.57 21.06
CA GLY A 152 -3.31 -10.02 22.14
C GLY A 152 -3.56 -8.51 22.04
N VAL A 153 -3.29 -7.88 20.89
CA VAL A 153 -3.67 -6.50 20.60
C VAL A 153 -4.72 -6.49 19.49
N THR A 154 -5.82 -5.77 19.71
CA THR A 154 -6.85 -5.55 18.69
C THR A 154 -6.95 -4.07 18.36
N MET A 155 -7.46 -3.73 17.18
CA MET A 155 -7.58 -2.36 16.72
C MET A 155 -8.94 -2.10 16.09
N GLN A 156 -9.51 -0.96 16.44
CA GLN A 156 -10.65 -0.37 15.74
C GLN A 156 -10.21 0.94 15.09
N VAL A 157 -10.54 1.12 13.81
CA VAL A 157 -10.17 2.34 13.07
C VAL A 157 -11.41 3.13 12.73
N THR A 158 -11.36 4.43 12.99
CA THR A 158 -12.38 5.40 12.56
C THR A 158 -11.77 6.27 11.47
N TYR A 159 -12.34 6.19 10.27
CA TYR A 159 -12.00 7.03 9.14
C TYR A 159 -12.97 8.21 9.06
N PRO A 160 -12.53 9.39 8.59
CA PRO A 160 -13.42 10.52 8.36
C PRO A 160 -14.33 10.30 7.15
N ASP A 161 -15.34 11.13 7.01
CA ASP A 161 -16.20 11.14 5.85
C ASP A 161 -15.38 11.50 4.60
N ALA A 162 -15.61 10.76 3.53
CA ALA A 162 -14.97 10.98 2.24
C ALA A 162 -15.76 12.01 1.42
N GLN A 163 -15.06 12.70 0.52
CA GLN A 163 -15.64 13.55 -0.48
C GLN A 163 -15.82 12.77 -1.78
N SER A 164 -17.00 12.83 -2.38
CA SER A 164 -17.26 12.22 -3.68
C SER A 164 -16.85 13.17 -4.79
N ARG A 165 -15.95 12.74 -5.69
CA ARG A 165 -15.40 13.54 -6.79
C ARG A 165 -15.53 12.78 -8.10
N THR A 166 -15.77 13.51 -9.18
CA THR A 166 -15.78 12.95 -10.53
C THR A 166 -14.48 13.32 -11.24
N PHE A 167 -13.80 12.31 -11.77
CA PHE A 167 -12.54 12.46 -12.48
C PHE A 167 -12.72 12.01 -13.93
N ALA A 168 -11.95 12.60 -14.86
CA ALA A 168 -12.03 12.27 -16.28
C ALA A 168 -11.61 10.81 -16.60
N PHE A 169 -10.91 10.16 -15.67
CA PHE A 169 -10.46 8.78 -15.82
C PHE A 169 -11.41 7.75 -15.20
N ALA A 170 -12.47 8.17 -14.52
CA ALA A 170 -13.39 7.28 -13.81
C ALA A 170 -14.81 7.42 -14.34
N ASP A 171 -15.48 6.30 -14.62
CA ASP A 171 -16.85 6.25 -15.10
C ASP A 171 -17.89 6.57 -13.99
N GLN A 172 -17.47 6.47 -12.74
CA GLN A 172 -18.28 6.71 -11.55
C GLN A 172 -17.58 7.69 -10.61
N PRO A 173 -18.31 8.41 -9.76
CA PRO A 173 -17.69 9.23 -8.73
C PRO A 173 -16.82 8.40 -7.79
N VAL A 174 -15.64 8.91 -7.48
CA VAL A 174 -14.66 8.30 -6.58
C VAL A 174 -14.68 9.02 -5.25
N ASN A 175 -14.66 8.27 -4.16
CA ASN A 175 -14.53 8.83 -2.83
C ASN A 175 -13.06 9.07 -2.50
N VAL A 176 -12.74 10.29 -2.11
CA VAL A 176 -11.37 10.75 -1.85
C VAL A 176 -11.27 11.57 -0.57
N TYR A 177 -10.06 11.75 -0.11
CA TYR A 177 -9.67 12.68 0.94
C TYR A 177 -8.82 13.80 0.37
N GLU A 178 -9.12 15.05 0.78
CA GLU A 178 -8.38 16.26 0.40
C GLU A 178 -8.07 17.11 1.64
N GLY A 179 -7.05 17.94 1.56
CA GLY A 179 -6.70 18.87 2.61
C GLY A 179 -6.22 18.18 3.90
N ARG A 180 -6.87 18.46 5.02
CA ARG A 180 -6.49 17.90 6.32
C ARG A 180 -7.45 16.79 6.74
N VAL A 181 -6.90 15.60 6.95
CA VAL A 181 -7.66 14.37 7.22
C VAL A 181 -7.18 13.74 8.51
N THR A 182 -8.08 13.28 9.35
CA THR A 182 -7.74 12.67 10.64
C THR A 182 -8.31 11.26 10.73
N ILE A 183 -7.41 10.29 10.99
CA ILE A 183 -7.74 8.88 11.19
C ILE A 183 -7.48 8.57 12.66
N LYS A 184 -8.42 7.93 13.33
CA LYS A 184 -8.31 7.55 14.73
C LYS A 184 -8.23 6.03 14.84
N ALA A 185 -7.16 5.52 15.45
CA ALA A 185 -7.01 4.13 15.82
C ALA A 185 -7.20 3.96 17.33
N THR A 186 -8.14 3.13 17.71
CA THR A 186 -8.34 2.71 19.10
C THR A 186 -7.81 1.28 19.25
N LEU A 187 -6.79 1.13 20.09
CA LEU A 187 -6.07 -0.11 20.32
C LEU A 187 -6.44 -0.65 21.70
N HIS A 188 -6.75 -1.93 21.77
CA HIS A 188 -7.00 -2.64 23.03
C HIS A 188 -5.92 -3.67 23.22
N LYS A 189 -5.10 -3.48 24.25
CA LYS A 189 -4.03 -4.40 24.64
C LYS A 189 -4.49 -5.27 25.80
N GLN A 190 -4.39 -6.60 25.63
CA GLN A 190 -4.60 -7.57 26.71
C GLN A 190 -3.36 -7.63 27.61
N PRO A 191 -3.51 -7.99 28.91
CA PRO A 191 -2.38 -8.04 29.84
C PRO A 191 -1.27 -9.03 29.45
N ASP A 192 -1.62 -10.08 28.72
CA ASP A 192 -0.73 -11.12 28.22
C ASP A 192 -0.24 -10.90 26.78
N ALA A 193 -0.54 -9.73 26.20
CA ALA A 193 -0.11 -9.39 24.86
C ALA A 193 1.42 -9.39 24.76
N VAL A 194 1.92 -10.01 23.68
CA VAL A 194 3.35 -10.15 23.39
C VAL A 194 3.71 -9.58 22.01
N GLY A 195 4.97 -9.23 21.84
CA GLY A 195 5.51 -8.68 20.60
C GLY A 195 5.48 -7.16 20.53
N GLU A 196 5.99 -6.64 19.44
CA GLU A 196 6.08 -5.19 19.15
C GLU A 196 5.11 -4.86 18.01
N PRO A 197 3.87 -4.45 18.31
CA PRO A 197 2.91 -4.09 17.29
C PRO A 197 3.29 -2.80 16.59
N LYS A 198 2.90 -2.70 15.30
CA LYS A 198 3.09 -1.52 14.47
C LYS A 198 1.79 -1.16 13.79
N LEU A 199 1.53 0.15 13.63
CA LEU A 199 0.50 0.60 12.73
C LEU A 199 1.13 0.85 11.36
N VAL A 200 0.51 0.32 10.32
CA VAL A 200 0.95 0.45 8.94
C VAL A 200 -0.15 1.16 8.16
N LEU A 201 0.09 2.40 7.77
CA LEU A 201 -0.79 3.17 6.90
C LEU A 201 -0.32 3.02 5.47
N THR A 202 -1.18 2.49 4.60
CA THR A 202 -0.96 2.43 3.16
C THR A 202 -1.92 3.36 2.46
N TYR A 203 -1.43 4.17 1.53
CA TYR A 203 -2.25 5.11 0.76
C TYR A 203 -1.63 5.38 -0.61
N GLN A 204 -2.42 5.95 -1.50
CA GLN A 204 -1.97 6.43 -2.81
C GLN A 204 -2.49 7.83 -3.03
N ALA A 205 -1.57 8.77 -3.23
CA ALA A 205 -1.88 10.13 -3.63
C ALA A 205 -2.04 10.22 -5.15
N CYS A 206 -2.97 11.06 -5.60
CA CYS A 206 -3.23 11.29 -7.02
C CYS A 206 -3.50 12.78 -7.26
N ASP A 207 -3.13 13.29 -8.43
CA ASP A 207 -3.65 14.56 -8.95
C ASP A 207 -4.78 14.31 -9.97
N GLU A 208 -5.19 15.31 -10.71
CA GLU A 208 -6.26 15.18 -11.72
C GLU A 208 -5.87 14.28 -12.91
N ARG A 209 -4.60 13.94 -13.09
CA ARG A 209 -4.06 13.24 -14.26
C ARG A 209 -3.32 11.95 -13.93
N THR A 210 -2.72 11.87 -12.74
CA THR A 210 -1.77 10.82 -12.41
C THR A 210 -1.94 10.38 -10.96
N CYS A 211 -1.98 9.07 -10.74
CA CYS A 211 -1.75 8.50 -9.40
C CYS A 211 -0.26 8.25 -9.21
N TYR A 212 0.27 8.76 -8.11
CA TYR A 212 1.66 8.57 -7.70
C TYR A 212 1.91 7.15 -7.18
N GLU A 213 3.15 6.82 -6.89
CA GLU A 213 3.45 5.51 -6.30
C GLU A 213 2.76 5.36 -4.93
N PRO A 214 2.18 4.17 -4.64
CA PRO A 214 1.66 3.89 -3.31
C PRO A 214 2.71 4.09 -2.24
N GLN A 215 2.32 4.69 -1.13
CA GLN A 215 3.18 4.96 0.01
C GLN A 215 2.78 4.12 1.21
N THR A 216 3.76 3.81 2.04
CA THR A 216 3.56 3.11 3.31
C THR A 216 4.22 3.91 4.42
N TYR A 217 3.46 4.21 5.47
CA TYR A 217 3.94 4.91 6.65
C TYR A 217 3.78 4.02 7.88
N VAL A 218 4.87 3.81 8.62
CA VAL A 218 4.90 2.90 9.77
C VAL A 218 4.99 3.70 11.06
N VAL A 219 4.14 3.36 12.03
CA VAL A 219 4.16 3.90 13.40
C VAL A 219 4.52 2.76 14.35
N GLU A 220 5.68 2.86 14.97
CA GLU A 220 6.10 1.94 16.02
C GLU A 220 5.28 2.18 17.29
N LEU A 221 4.72 1.12 17.86
CA LEU A 221 3.99 1.17 19.11
C LEU A 221 4.86 0.56 20.21
N LYS A 222 5.28 1.39 21.16
CA LYS A 222 6.01 0.89 22.33
C LYS A 222 5.04 0.23 23.30
N THR A 223 5.41 -0.91 23.86
CA THR A 223 4.69 -1.49 25.00
C THR A 223 5.27 -0.92 26.28
N ALA A 224 4.40 -0.46 27.19
CA ALA A 224 4.86 -0.05 28.51
C ALA A 224 5.55 -1.23 29.19
N ALA A 225 6.77 -1.03 29.69
CA ALA A 225 7.46 -2.00 30.52
C ALA A 225 6.62 -2.22 31.79
N ARG A 226 6.47 -3.48 32.21
CA ARG A 226 5.86 -3.82 33.50
C ARG A 226 6.74 -3.37 34.65
#